data_840fef5d95ed494312f60ca241bebde5
#
_entry.id   840fef5d95ed494312f60ca241bebde5
#
_cell.length_a   1.000
_cell.length_b   1.000
_cell.length_c   1.000
_cell.angle_alpha   90.00
_cell.angle_beta   90.00
_cell.angle_gamma   90.00
#
_symmetry.space_group_name_H-M   'P 1'
#
loop_
_entity.id
_entity.type
_entity.pdbx_description
1 polymer ?
#
loop_
_entity_poly.entity_id
_entity_poly.type
_entity_poly.pdbx_seq_one_letter_code
_entity_poly.pdbx_strand_id
1 'polypeptide(L)'
;MQHNTAFVFPGQGSQYAGMGKDIAERFPTARRVFDQIDAALGFSISKLCFEGPDEQLKLTQNTQPAILAVSSAIHAVLEEQGATRRDLVAGHSLGEYSAIVSVGGLTPAIASEASSRSREIVRIDFANSFASSPV
;
A
#
# COMPACT_ATOMS: atom_id res chain seq x y z
N MET A 1 -22.90 -13.46 -16.68
CA MET A 1 -22.48 -13.72 -15.29
C MET A 1 -21.82 -12.48 -14.71
N GLN A 2 -22.31 -12.02 -13.59
CA GLN A 2 -21.61 -10.99 -12.83
C GLN A 2 -20.53 -11.68 -12.00
N HIS A 3 -19.27 -11.32 -12.22
CA HIS A 3 -18.19 -11.75 -11.39
C HIS A 3 -17.90 -10.68 -10.35
N ASN A 4 -17.91 -11.05 -9.09
CA ASN A 4 -17.48 -10.19 -8.00
C ASN A 4 -15.94 -10.13 -7.98
N THR A 5 -15.40 -8.94 -7.77
CA THR A 5 -13.96 -8.71 -7.69
C THR A 5 -13.59 -8.28 -6.28
N ALA A 6 -12.63 -8.96 -5.68
CA ALA A 6 -12.06 -8.58 -4.39
C ALA A 6 -10.59 -8.18 -4.57
N PHE A 7 -10.21 -7.04 -3.99
CA PHE A 7 -8.80 -6.65 -3.85
C PHE A 7 -8.33 -7.03 -2.45
N VAL A 8 -7.30 -7.86 -2.39
CA VAL A 8 -6.75 -8.37 -1.14
C VAL A 8 -5.30 -7.91 -1.01
N PHE A 9 -4.96 -7.35 0.15
CA PHE A 9 -3.66 -6.75 0.40
C PHE A 9 -2.89 -7.53 1.46
N PRO A 10 -1.62 -7.92 1.17
CA PRO A 10 -0.81 -8.70 2.08
C PRO A 10 -0.27 -7.87 3.23
N GLY A 11 0.10 -8.54 4.31
CA GLY A 11 0.78 -7.98 5.46
C GLY A 11 2.23 -8.44 5.60
N GLN A 12 2.77 -8.24 6.78
CA GLN A 12 4.16 -8.60 7.12
C GLN A 12 4.43 -10.09 6.83
N GLY A 13 5.56 -10.37 6.22
CA GLY A 13 5.96 -11.70 5.76
C GLY A 13 5.97 -11.83 4.23
N SER A 14 5.33 -10.92 3.50
CA SER A 14 5.31 -10.91 2.03
C SER A 14 6.47 -10.14 1.39
N GLN A 15 7.28 -9.43 2.18
CA GLN A 15 8.40 -8.61 1.70
C GLN A 15 9.57 -9.47 1.20
N TYR A 16 10.22 -8.98 0.14
CA TYR A 16 11.47 -9.53 -0.39
C TYR A 16 12.24 -8.47 -1.19
N ALA A 17 13.57 -8.54 -1.20
CA ALA A 17 14.40 -7.64 -1.99
C ALA A 17 14.14 -7.82 -3.49
N GLY A 18 13.89 -6.73 -4.19
CA GLY A 18 13.48 -6.70 -5.59
C GLY A 18 11.99 -6.48 -5.81
N MET A 19 11.17 -6.51 -4.75
CA MET A 19 9.73 -6.30 -4.88
C MET A 19 9.41 -4.89 -5.41
N GLY A 20 8.51 -4.82 -6.38
CA GLY A 20 8.02 -3.57 -6.96
C GLY A 20 8.98 -2.90 -7.95
N LYS A 21 10.20 -3.41 -8.13
CA LYS A 21 11.20 -2.83 -9.03
C LYS A 21 10.73 -2.83 -10.48
N ASP A 22 10.27 -3.95 -10.96
CA ASP A 22 9.78 -4.15 -12.32
C ASP A 22 8.61 -3.22 -12.67
N ILE A 23 7.68 -3.06 -11.73
CA ILE A 23 6.53 -2.17 -11.88
C ILE A 23 6.96 -0.71 -11.91
N ALA A 24 7.86 -0.30 -11.02
CA ALA A 24 8.39 1.05 -10.97
C ALA A 24 9.18 1.43 -12.24
N GLU A 25 9.89 0.47 -12.83
CA GLU A 25 10.62 0.65 -14.10
C GLU A 25 9.68 0.77 -15.31
N ARG A 26 8.58 0.03 -15.31
CA ARG A 26 7.64 -0.04 -16.45
C ARG A 26 6.57 1.04 -16.44
N PHE A 27 6.14 1.48 -15.27
CA PHE A 27 5.01 2.39 -15.11
C PHE A 27 5.40 3.66 -14.34
N PRO A 28 5.40 4.84 -15.00
CA PRO A 28 5.67 6.11 -14.32
C PRO A 28 4.73 6.38 -13.14
N THR A 29 3.49 5.89 -13.20
CA THR A 29 2.51 5.99 -12.11
C THR A 29 2.99 5.28 -10.86
N ALA A 30 3.53 4.06 -10.99
CA ALA A 30 4.11 3.32 -9.87
C ALA A 30 5.33 4.06 -9.30
N ARG A 31 6.21 4.56 -10.15
CA ARG A 31 7.38 5.33 -9.71
C ARG A 31 6.98 6.55 -8.90
N ARG A 32 5.97 7.30 -9.33
CA ARG A 32 5.46 8.45 -8.59
C ARG A 32 4.96 8.09 -7.19
N VAL A 33 4.29 6.94 -7.03
CA VAL A 33 3.84 6.48 -5.71
C VAL A 33 5.03 6.23 -4.79
N PHE A 34 6.06 5.54 -5.28
CA PHE A 34 7.29 5.34 -4.49
C PHE A 34 7.97 6.65 -4.12
N ASP A 35 8.08 7.59 -5.05
CA ASP A 35 8.70 8.90 -4.80
C ASP A 35 7.92 9.71 -3.75
N GLN A 36 6.59 9.67 -3.78
CA GLN A 36 5.74 10.33 -2.78
C GLN A 36 5.94 9.73 -1.39
N ILE A 37 6.05 8.41 -1.29
CA ILE A 37 6.28 7.72 -0.03
C ILE A 37 7.69 7.98 0.50
N ASP A 38 8.71 7.93 -0.35
CA ASP A 38 10.08 8.29 0.02
C ASP A 38 10.15 9.70 0.59
N ALA A 39 9.49 10.67 -0.05
CA ALA A 39 9.43 12.04 0.42
C ALA A 39 8.75 12.16 1.79
N ALA A 40 7.65 11.45 2.00
CA ALA A 40 6.91 11.46 3.25
C ALA A 40 7.69 10.84 4.42
N LEU A 41 8.40 9.75 4.15
CA LEU A 41 9.20 9.05 5.17
C LEU A 41 10.54 9.74 5.48
N GLY A 42 11.05 10.54 4.55
CA GLY A 42 12.36 11.18 4.67
C GLY A 42 13.56 10.26 4.41
N PHE A 43 13.31 9.05 3.88
CA PHE A 43 14.33 8.12 3.40
C PHE A 43 13.79 7.28 2.24
N SER A 44 14.70 6.64 1.49
CA SER A 44 14.32 5.88 0.29
C SER A 44 13.85 4.47 0.63
N ILE A 45 12.56 4.30 0.90
CA ILE A 45 11.94 2.99 1.03
C ILE A 45 11.92 2.26 -0.31
N SER A 46 11.86 2.98 -1.42
CA SER A 46 11.93 2.42 -2.76
C SER A 46 13.23 1.68 -3.01
N LYS A 47 14.37 2.27 -2.66
CA LYS A 47 15.68 1.62 -2.78
C LYS A 47 15.74 0.35 -1.93
N LEU A 48 15.20 0.39 -0.72
CA LEU A 48 15.16 -0.77 0.17
C LEU A 48 14.29 -1.89 -0.43
N CYS A 49 13.14 -1.56 -1.00
CA CYS A 49 12.29 -2.52 -1.72
C CYS A 49 13.00 -3.17 -2.90
N PHE A 50 13.69 -2.37 -3.73
CA PHE A 50 14.26 -2.81 -5.00
C PHE A 50 15.60 -3.55 -4.85
N GLU A 51 16.39 -3.19 -3.85
CA GLU A 51 17.76 -3.66 -3.71
C GLU A 51 18.03 -4.40 -2.39
N GLY A 52 17.17 -4.23 -1.39
CA GLY A 52 17.40 -4.78 -0.05
C GLY A 52 18.45 -3.98 0.74
N PRO A 53 19.16 -4.62 1.68
CA PRO A 53 19.20 -6.08 1.94
C PRO A 53 17.98 -6.60 2.69
N ASP A 54 17.72 -7.90 2.59
CA ASP A 54 16.57 -8.55 3.22
C ASP A 54 16.55 -8.36 4.74
N GLU A 55 17.72 -8.32 5.40
CA GLU A 55 17.81 -8.08 6.85
C GLU A 55 17.21 -6.74 7.25
N GLN A 56 17.41 -5.71 6.43
CA GLN A 56 16.82 -4.38 6.67
C GLN A 56 15.32 -4.37 6.39
N LEU A 57 14.87 -5.10 5.38
CA LEU A 57 13.45 -5.26 5.07
C LEU A 57 12.68 -6.01 6.16
N LYS A 58 13.32 -6.90 6.91
CA LYS A 58 12.71 -7.65 8.01
C LYS A 58 12.45 -6.80 9.27
N LEU A 59 13.10 -5.65 9.40
CA LEU A 59 12.82 -4.74 10.51
C LEU A 59 11.41 -4.19 10.36
N THR A 60 10.57 -4.35 11.37
CA THR A 60 9.14 -4.00 11.32
C THR A 60 8.91 -2.55 10.86
N GLN A 61 9.75 -1.64 11.31
CA GLN A 61 9.70 -0.22 10.92
C GLN A 61 9.92 0.03 9.43
N ASN A 62 10.60 -0.89 8.74
CA ASN A 62 10.85 -0.85 7.31
C ASN A 62 9.88 -1.76 6.54
N THR A 63 9.57 -2.93 7.08
CA THR A 63 8.67 -3.91 6.43
C THR A 63 7.31 -3.32 6.13
N GLN A 64 6.73 -2.64 7.09
CA GLN A 64 5.37 -2.12 6.97
C GLN A 64 5.25 -1.05 5.87
N PRO A 65 6.03 0.03 5.87
CA PRO A 65 5.97 1.01 4.79
C PRO A 65 6.43 0.44 3.44
N ALA A 66 7.33 -0.53 3.43
CA ALA A 66 7.77 -1.19 2.19
C ALA A 66 6.64 -1.96 1.51
N ILE A 67 5.92 -2.80 2.24
CA ILE A 67 4.77 -3.54 1.71
C ILE A 67 3.67 -2.59 1.26
N LEU A 68 3.39 -1.56 2.05
CA LEU A 68 2.39 -0.55 1.69
C LEU A 68 2.76 0.18 0.41
N ALA A 69 4.03 0.53 0.23
CA ALA A 69 4.52 1.21 -0.96
C ALA A 69 4.31 0.35 -2.22
N VAL A 70 4.68 -0.92 -2.17
CA VAL A 70 4.49 -1.85 -3.30
C VAL A 70 3.01 -2.06 -3.60
N SER A 71 2.18 -2.32 -2.58
CA SER A 71 0.74 -2.50 -2.75
C SER A 71 0.07 -1.26 -3.34
N SER A 72 0.43 -0.07 -2.87
CA SER A 72 -0.12 1.20 -3.37
C SER A 72 0.31 1.47 -4.82
N ALA A 73 1.56 1.17 -5.17
CA ALA A 73 2.07 1.32 -6.52
C ALA A 73 1.35 0.37 -7.50
N ILE A 74 1.17 -0.88 -7.14
CA ILE A 74 0.43 -1.86 -7.94
C ILE A 74 -1.03 -1.40 -8.13
N HIS A 75 -1.68 -0.98 -7.05
CA HIS A 75 -3.05 -0.51 -7.11
C HIS A 75 -3.21 0.70 -8.04
N ALA A 76 -2.30 1.67 -7.96
CA ALA A 76 -2.31 2.85 -8.83
C ALA A 76 -2.19 2.48 -10.32
N VAL A 77 -1.34 1.50 -10.64
CA VAL A 77 -1.20 0.98 -12.01
C VAL A 77 -2.47 0.27 -12.46
N LEU A 78 -3.08 -0.54 -11.61
CA LEU A 78 -4.35 -1.21 -11.94
C LEU A 78 -5.45 -0.21 -12.23
N GLU A 79 -5.57 0.85 -11.46
CA GLU A 79 -6.54 1.93 -11.73
C GLU A 79 -6.27 2.63 -13.06
N GLU A 80 -5.01 2.97 -13.34
CA GLU A 80 -4.60 3.57 -14.61
C GLU A 80 -4.94 2.68 -15.81
N GLN A 81 -4.82 1.35 -15.65
CA GLN A 81 -5.15 0.36 -16.67
C GLN A 81 -6.66 0.06 -16.78
N GLY A 82 -7.49 0.73 -16.01
CA GLY A 82 -8.95 0.59 -16.05
C GLY A 82 -9.52 -0.53 -15.16
N ALA A 83 -8.70 -1.19 -14.37
CA ALA A 83 -9.14 -2.20 -13.40
C ALA A 83 -9.70 -1.54 -12.13
N THR A 84 -10.78 -0.77 -12.29
CA THR A 84 -11.34 0.05 -11.20
C THR A 84 -12.44 -0.66 -10.42
N ARG A 85 -13.03 -1.73 -10.99
CA ARG A 85 -14.13 -2.44 -10.34
C ARG A 85 -13.60 -3.29 -9.19
N ARG A 86 -14.10 -2.99 -8.02
CA ARG A 86 -13.91 -3.79 -6.81
C ARG A 86 -15.21 -3.80 -6.00
N ASP A 87 -15.69 -4.98 -5.68
CA ASP A 87 -16.89 -5.16 -4.86
C ASP A 87 -16.52 -5.27 -3.38
N LEU A 88 -15.29 -5.71 -3.10
CA LEU A 88 -14.76 -5.87 -1.76
C LEU A 88 -13.27 -5.53 -1.75
N VAL A 89 -12.81 -4.90 -0.67
CA VAL A 89 -11.40 -4.77 -0.34
C VAL A 89 -11.14 -5.38 1.03
N ALA A 90 -10.04 -6.09 1.19
CA ALA A 90 -9.64 -6.68 2.44
C ALA A 90 -8.12 -6.62 2.60
N GLY A 91 -7.65 -6.57 3.83
CA GLY A 91 -6.23 -6.55 4.13
C GLY A 91 -5.92 -7.39 5.37
N HIS A 92 -4.76 -8.04 5.36
CA HIS A 92 -4.25 -8.79 6.51
C HIS A 92 -3.26 -7.93 7.28
N SER A 93 -3.57 -7.58 8.54
CA SER A 93 -2.72 -6.76 9.41
C SER A 93 -2.38 -5.41 8.73
N LEU A 94 -1.12 -5.17 8.36
CA LEU A 94 -0.69 -3.99 7.61
C LEU A 94 -1.50 -3.80 6.31
N GLY A 95 -1.92 -4.87 5.67
CA GLY A 95 -2.75 -4.82 4.47
C GLY A 95 -4.03 -4.02 4.63
N GLU A 96 -4.53 -3.83 5.86
CA GLU A 96 -5.67 -2.95 6.15
C GLU A 96 -5.39 -1.50 5.75
N TYR A 97 -4.17 -0.99 5.99
CA TYR A 97 -3.77 0.34 5.52
C TYR A 97 -3.79 0.43 3.99
N SER A 98 -3.27 -0.59 3.32
CA SER A 98 -3.29 -0.66 1.86
C SER A 98 -4.72 -0.71 1.31
N ALA A 99 -5.62 -1.45 1.96
CA ALA A 99 -7.03 -1.49 1.61
C ALA A 99 -7.70 -0.11 1.76
N ILE A 100 -7.39 0.62 2.82
CA ILE A 100 -7.90 1.99 3.04
C ILE A 100 -7.40 2.94 1.95
N VAL A 101 -6.13 2.86 1.60
CA VAL A 101 -5.55 3.65 0.49
C VAL A 101 -6.29 3.34 -0.82
N SER A 102 -6.59 2.07 -1.08
CA SER A 102 -7.23 1.63 -2.31
C SER A 102 -8.64 2.19 -2.51
N VAL A 103 -9.32 2.55 -1.44
CA VAL A 103 -10.66 3.17 -1.48
C VAL A 103 -10.64 4.69 -1.24
N GLY A 104 -9.45 5.30 -1.24
CA GLY A 104 -9.29 6.74 -1.07
C GLY A 104 -9.44 7.25 0.35
N GLY A 105 -9.43 6.38 1.36
CA GLY A 105 -9.55 6.77 2.77
C GLY A 105 -8.29 7.42 3.34
N LEU A 106 -7.12 7.07 2.81
CA LEU A 106 -5.83 7.66 3.14
C LEU A 106 -5.00 7.82 1.86
N THR A 107 -4.11 8.81 1.84
CA THR A 107 -3.07 8.86 0.79
C THR A 107 -1.96 7.85 1.11
N PRO A 108 -1.22 7.36 0.10
CA PRO A 108 -0.08 6.48 0.34
C PRO A 108 0.97 7.10 1.28
N ALA A 109 1.20 8.41 1.18
CA ALA A 109 2.12 9.14 2.04
C ALA A 109 1.70 9.08 3.51
N ILE A 110 0.45 9.44 3.82
CA ILE A 110 -0.08 9.43 5.20
C ILE A 110 -0.10 8.00 5.76
N ALA A 111 -0.54 7.03 4.97
CA ALA A 111 -0.58 5.63 5.39
C ALA A 111 0.83 5.07 5.68
N SER A 112 1.84 5.45 4.89
CA SER A 112 3.22 5.02 5.11
C SER A 112 3.83 5.60 6.38
N GLU A 113 3.59 6.88 6.67
CA GLU A 113 4.01 7.51 7.93
C GLU A 113 3.34 6.83 9.13
N ALA A 114 2.03 6.60 9.07
CA ALA A 114 1.29 5.92 10.13
C ALA A 114 1.82 4.50 10.36
N SER A 115 2.09 3.75 9.30
CA SER A 115 2.61 2.39 9.38
C SER A 115 4.03 2.31 9.94
N SER A 116 4.88 3.29 9.64
CA SER A 116 6.26 3.34 10.14
C SER A 116 6.34 3.64 11.64
N ARG A 117 5.36 4.35 12.18
CA ARG A 117 5.28 4.73 13.59
C ARG A 117 4.56 3.68 14.46
N SER A 118 4.11 2.59 13.90
CA SER A 118 3.16 1.67 14.53
C SER A 118 3.75 0.93 15.75
N ARG A 119 3.78 1.64 16.88
CA ARG A 119 3.52 1.07 18.20
C ARG A 119 2.11 1.42 18.71
N GLU A 120 1.36 2.23 17.98
CA GLU A 120 -0.02 2.57 18.28
C GLU A 120 -0.92 2.03 17.16
N ILE A 121 -1.75 1.06 17.52
CA ILE A 121 -2.82 0.56 16.66
C ILE A 121 -3.86 1.68 16.56
N VAL A 122 -3.87 2.40 15.45
CA VAL A 122 -5.00 3.24 15.12
C VAL A 122 -6.13 2.31 14.68
N ARG A 123 -7.06 2.03 15.59
CA ARG A 123 -8.33 1.43 15.22
C ARG A 123 -9.12 2.46 14.43
N ILE A 124 -9.13 2.30 13.13
CA ILE A 124 -10.03 3.05 12.26
C ILE A 124 -11.35 2.28 12.28
N ASP A 125 -12.37 2.89 12.87
CA ASP A 125 -13.71 2.30 12.90
C ASP A 125 -14.38 2.52 11.56
N PHE A 126 -14.33 1.51 10.70
CA PHE A 126 -14.86 1.53 9.34
C PHE A 126 -16.38 1.66 9.27
N ALA A 127 -17.08 1.35 10.36
CA ALA A 127 -18.55 1.34 10.38
C ALA A 127 -19.18 2.71 10.09
N ASN A 128 -18.47 3.80 10.37
CA ASN A 128 -18.98 5.16 10.20
C ASN A 128 -18.57 5.86 8.90
N SER A 129 -17.57 5.34 8.18
CA SER A 129 -17.09 6.00 6.95
C SER A 129 -17.94 5.70 5.72
N PHE A 130 -18.73 4.64 5.74
CA PHE A 130 -19.61 4.26 4.63
C PHE A 130 -21.07 4.77 4.77
N ALA A 131 -21.42 5.33 5.92
CA ALA A 131 -22.78 5.81 6.17
C ALA A 131 -23.10 7.19 5.57
N SER A 132 -22.17 7.85 4.93
CA SER A 132 -22.33 9.22 4.44
C SER A 132 -22.07 9.41 2.94
N SER A 133 -22.18 8.36 2.13
CA SER A 133 -22.31 8.55 0.68
C SER A 133 -23.81 8.66 0.35
N PRO A 134 -24.29 9.82 -0.08
CA PRO A 134 -25.64 9.92 -0.60
C PRO A 134 -25.71 9.08 -1.88
N VAL A 135 -26.68 8.22 -1.91
CA VAL A 135 -27.06 7.42 -3.08
C VAL A 135 -27.51 8.36 -4.20
#